data_365dd025c68c7e795ae047c38bcc5937
#
_entry.id   365dd025c68c7e795ae047c38bcc5937
#
_cell.length_a   1.000
_cell.length_b   1.000
_cell.length_c   1.000
_cell.angle_alpha   90.00
_cell.angle_beta   90.00
_cell.angle_gamma   90.00
#
_symmetry.space_group_name_H-M   'P 1'
#
loop_
_entity.id
_entity.type
_entity.pdbx_description
1 polymer ?
#
loop_
_entity_poly.entity_id
_entity_poly.type
_entity_poly.pdbx_seq_one_letter_code
_entity_poly.pdbx_strand_id
1 'polypeptide(L)'
;LNRGQDSYIVMDSDPAKLDNTPYIELNKVFSEHGFKLPKILHADEKQGFFLLSDLGNTHLADMLDDKERINHYKHLIKLSAQWAKMPPVEHMKDFDRAFLELELSIFLEWLVEGFLELMANEL
;
A
#
# COMPACT_ATOMS: atom_id res chain seq x y z
N LEU A 1 -19.04 8.72 -1.76
CA LEU A 1 -19.95 9.69 -2.40
C LEU A 1 -20.27 9.23 -3.82
N ASN A 2 -21.55 8.99 -4.11
CA ASN A 2 -22.01 8.62 -5.45
C ASN A 2 -22.67 9.82 -6.12
N ARG A 3 -22.29 10.11 -7.36
CA ARG A 3 -22.92 11.13 -8.19
C ARG A 3 -23.24 10.50 -9.55
N GLY A 4 -24.46 10.01 -9.68
CA GLY A 4 -24.87 9.24 -10.86
C GLY A 4 -24.24 7.85 -10.87
N GLN A 5 -23.47 7.52 -11.91
CA GLN A 5 -22.72 6.24 -12.05
C GLN A 5 -21.30 6.31 -11.48
N ASP A 6 -20.81 7.50 -11.09
CA ASP A 6 -19.46 7.68 -10.58
C ASP A 6 -19.44 7.57 -9.05
N SER A 7 -18.49 6.81 -8.53
CA SER A 7 -18.19 6.71 -7.12
C SER A 7 -16.84 7.32 -6.79
N TYR A 8 -16.73 7.88 -5.58
CA TYR A 8 -15.53 8.54 -5.11
C TYR A 8 -15.26 8.17 -3.66
N ILE A 9 -13.99 8.15 -3.29
CA ILE A 9 -13.54 7.92 -1.93
C ILE A 9 -13.13 9.26 -1.33
N VAL A 10 -13.60 9.55 -0.12
CA VAL A 10 -13.10 10.65 0.70
C VAL A 10 -12.19 10.06 1.77
N MET A 11 -10.94 10.47 1.76
CA MET A 11 -9.96 10.12 2.78
C MET A 11 -9.84 11.30 3.75
N ASP A 12 -9.94 11.01 5.05
CA ASP A 12 -9.68 11.93 6.16
C ASP A 12 -8.37 11.47 6.83
N SER A 13 -7.33 12.29 6.73
CA SER A 13 -5.99 12.02 7.25
C SER A 13 -5.46 13.26 7.98
N ASP A 14 -5.72 13.31 9.28
CA ASP A 14 -5.39 14.45 10.15
C ASP A 14 -3.87 14.78 10.09
N PRO A 15 -3.50 15.96 9.54
CA PRO A 15 -2.09 16.34 9.37
C PRO A 15 -1.36 16.59 10.70
N ALA A 16 -2.09 16.72 11.81
CA ALA A 16 -1.47 16.78 13.14
C ALA A 16 -0.96 15.42 13.62
N LYS A 17 -1.42 14.33 13.01
CA LYS A 17 -1.06 12.95 13.37
C LYS A 17 -0.22 12.24 12.32
N LEU A 18 -0.42 12.59 11.04
CA LEU A 18 0.18 11.91 9.91
C LEU A 18 0.76 12.91 8.92
N ASP A 19 1.99 12.70 8.49
CA ASP A 19 2.57 13.39 7.35
C ASP A 19 2.02 12.77 6.06
N ASN A 20 1.23 13.55 5.32
CA ASN A 20 0.62 13.13 4.06
C ASN A 20 1.53 13.33 2.84
N THR A 21 2.68 13.98 3.00
CA THR A 21 3.62 14.26 1.90
C THR A 21 4.04 12.98 1.16
N PRO A 22 4.48 11.89 1.84
CA PRO A 22 4.87 10.67 1.16
C PRO A 22 3.74 10.04 0.33
N TYR A 23 2.49 10.12 0.81
CA TYR A 23 1.33 9.60 0.06
C TYR A 23 1.13 10.35 -1.25
N ILE A 24 1.21 11.68 -1.23
CA ILE A 24 1.02 12.53 -2.40
C ILE A 24 2.14 12.28 -3.42
N GLU A 25 3.39 12.28 -2.95
CA GLU A 25 4.57 12.07 -3.80
C GLU A 25 4.58 10.68 -4.44
N LEU A 26 4.33 9.64 -3.65
CA LEU A 26 4.23 8.27 -4.16
C LEU A 26 3.11 8.13 -5.19
N ASN A 27 1.91 8.69 -4.91
CA ASN A 27 0.80 8.64 -5.84
C ASN A 27 1.16 9.26 -7.19
N LYS A 28 1.86 10.40 -7.17
CA LYS A 28 2.35 11.08 -8.38
C LYS A 28 3.35 10.20 -9.13
N VAL A 29 4.45 9.79 -8.47
CA VAL A 29 5.55 9.04 -9.10
C VAL A 29 5.05 7.71 -9.67
N PHE A 30 4.26 6.95 -8.92
CA PHE A 30 3.72 5.69 -9.39
C PHE A 30 2.75 5.87 -10.58
N SER A 31 1.92 6.92 -10.55
CA SER A 31 1.02 7.23 -11.66
C SER A 31 1.79 7.57 -12.94
N GLU A 32 2.85 8.36 -12.83
CA GLU A 32 3.73 8.73 -13.95
C GLU A 32 4.45 7.51 -14.56
N HIS A 33 4.70 6.46 -13.75
CA HIS A 33 5.30 5.20 -14.18
C HIS A 33 4.26 4.13 -14.58
N GLY A 34 2.99 4.52 -14.77
CA GLY A 34 1.94 3.67 -15.32
C GLY A 34 1.30 2.69 -14.34
N PHE A 35 1.53 2.85 -13.04
CA PHE A 35 0.78 2.10 -12.04
C PHE A 35 -0.64 2.62 -11.90
N LYS A 36 -1.60 1.70 -11.75
CA LYS A 36 -3.01 2.04 -11.49
C LYS A 36 -3.22 2.25 -10.01
N LEU A 37 -3.45 3.48 -9.62
CA LEU A 37 -3.68 3.92 -8.25
C LEU A 37 -4.97 4.74 -8.18
N PRO A 38 -5.59 4.87 -7.00
CA PRO A 38 -6.61 5.88 -6.79
C PRO A 38 -6.05 7.27 -7.13
N LYS A 39 -6.61 7.94 -8.11
CA LYS A 39 -6.17 9.30 -8.48
C LYS A 39 -6.62 10.28 -7.41
N ILE A 40 -5.72 11.16 -6.99
CA ILE A 40 -6.05 12.30 -6.15
C ILE A 40 -6.72 13.34 -7.05
N LEU A 41 -8.04 13.49 -6.92
CA LEU A 41 -8.85 14.41 -7.73
C LEU A 41 -8.86 15.80 -7.11
N HIS A 42 -8.82 15.87 -5.78
CA HIS A 42 -8.71 17.10 -5.01
C HIS A 42 -8.05 16.78 -3.66
N ALA A 43 -7.29 17.76 -3.14
CA ALA A 43 -6.66 17.66 -1.83
C ALA A 43 -6.78 18.99 -1.08
N ASP A 44 -7.17 18.93 0.18
CA ASP A 44 -6.97 19.98 1.16
C ASP A 44 -5.92 19.49 2.17
N GLU A 45 -4.66 19.71 1.86
CA GLU A 45 -3.53 19.24 2.66
C GLU A 45 -3.50 19.84 4.07
N LYS A 46 -4.04 21.08 4.21
CA LYS A 46 -4.06 21.76 5.51
C LYS A 46 -5.07 21.15 6.47
N GLN A 47 -6.16 20.62 5.95
CA GLN A 47 -7.18 19.94 6.74
C GLN A 47 -7.07 18.42 6.67
N GLY A 48 -6.26 17.89 5.75
CA GLY A 48 -6.06 16.45 5.58
C GLY A 48 -7.17 15.73 4.82
N PHE A 49 -7.96 16.45 4.01
CA PHE A 49 -9.02 15.83 3.22
C PHE A 49 -8.59 15.61 1.77
N PHE A 50 -8.84 14.39 1.29
CA PHE A 50 -8.54 14.01 -0.09
C PHE A 50 -9.76 13.42 -0.75
N LEU A 51 -10.06 13.85 -1.97
CA LEU A 51 -11.05 13.23 -2.85
C LEU A 51 -10.31 12.35 -3.85
N LEU A 52 -10.61 11.05 -3.83
CA LEU A 52 -9.94 10.05 -4.64
C LEU A 52 -10.90 9.41 -5.63
N SER A 53 -10.38 8.96 -6.77
CA SER A 53 -11.12 8.06 -7.64
C SER A 53 -11.33 6.71 -6.94
N ASP A 54 -12.51 6.12 -7.14
CA ASP A 54 -12.83 4.80 -6.62
C ASP A 54 -12.35 3.72 -7.62
N LEU A 55 -11.62 2.73 -7.13
CA LEU A 55 -11.18 1.56 -7.91
C LEU A 55 -12.10 0.35 -7.73
N GLY A 56 -13.20 0.50 -7.00
CA GLY A 56 -14.14 -0.56 -6.69
C GLY A 56 -13.77 -1.37 -5.44
N ASN A 57 -14.52 -2.45 -5.20
CA ASN A 57 -14.45 -3.24 -3.96
C ASN A 57 -13.95 -4.68 -4.18
N THR A 58 -13.45 -4.99 -5.36
CA THR A 58 -12.93 -6.34 -5.65
C THR A 58 -11.50 -6.46 -5.16
N HIS A 59 -11.26 -7.31 -4.17
CA HIS A 59 -9.92 -7.59 -3.66
C HIS A 59 -9.31 -8.78 -4.38
N LEU A 60 -7.98 -8.84 -4.43
CA LEU A 60 -7.26 -9.97 -5.00
C LEU A 60 -7.68 -11.31 -4.37
N ALA A 61 -7.90 -11.31 -3.05
CA ALA A 61 -8.35 -12.49 -2.32
C ALA A 61 -9.69 -13.06 -2.84
N ASP A 62 -10.58 -12.18 -3.31
CA ASP A 62 -11.90 -12.56 -3.85
C ASP A 62 -11.80 -13.17 -5.27
N MET A 63 -10.65 -12.97 -5.93
CA MET A 63 -10.39 -13.42 -7.30
C MET A 63 -9.50 -14.66 -7.39
N LEU A 64 -9.08 -15.21 -6.25
CA LEU A 64 -8.15 -16.33 -6.20
C LEU A 64 -8.87 -17.69 -6.37
N ASP A 65 -9.59 -17.88 -7.48
CA ASP A 65 -9.96 -19.22 -7.88
C ASP A 65 -8.74 -19.99 -8.42
N ASP A 66 -8.82 -21.33 -8.44
CA ASP A 66 -7.67 -22.17 -8.80
C ASP A 66 -7.20 -21.98 -10.26
N LYS A 67 -8.05 -21.45 -11.14
CA LYS A 67 -7.71 -21.31 -12.57
C LYS A 67 -6.97 -20.03 -12.87
N GLU A 68 -7.34 -18.94 -12.23
CA GLU A 68 -6.79 -17.60 -12.52
C GLU A 68 -5.69 -17.16 -11.56
N ARG A 69 -5.61 -17.78 -10.39
CA ARG A 69 -4.63 -17.46 -9.34
C ARG A 69 -3.21 -17.31 -9.87
N ILE A 70 -2.75 -18.25 -10.66
CA ILE A 70 -1.39 -18.23 -11.22
C ILE A 70 -1.18 -17.00 -12.13
N ASN A 71 -2.19 -16.60 -12.89
CA ASN A 71 -2.10 -15.44 -13.77
C ASN A 71 -2.05 -14.14 -12.96
N HIS A 72 -2.80 -14.03 -11.87
CA HIS A 72 -2.74 -12.90 -10.96
C HIS A 72 -1.37 -12.78 -10.30
N TYR A 73 -0.80 -13.88 -9.80
CA TYR A 73 0.55 -13.87 -9.24
C TYR A 73 1.63 -13.52 -10.27
N LYS A 74 1.54 -14.03 -11.50
CA LYS A 74 2.46 -13.64 -12.59
C LYS A 74 2.36 -12.14 -12.89
N HIS A 75 1.15 -11.57 -12.83
CA HIS A 75 0.97 -10.13 -13.00
C HIS A 75 1.62 -9.33 -11.85
N LEU A 76 1.42 -9.74 -10.60
CA LEU A 76 2.06 -9.11 -9.44
C LEU A 76 3.59 -9.16 -9.52
N ILE A 77 4.17 -10.28 -9.93
CA ILE A 77 5.63 -10.42 -10.13
C ILE A 77 6.12 -9.41 -11.19
N LYS A 78 5.37 -9.22 -12.28
CA LYS A 78 5.72 -8.20 -13.30
C LYS A 78 5.63 -6.79 -12.73
N LEU A 79 4.60 -6.47 -11.94
CA LEU A 79 4.48 -5.18 -11.27
C LEU A 79 5.62 -4.94 -10.28
N SER A 80 6.02 -5.95 -9.51
CA SER A 80 7.16 -5.86 -8.60
C SER A 80 8.47 -5.60 -9.35
N ALA A 81 8.68 -6.26 -10.49
CA ALA A 81 9.84 -6.03 -11.35
C ALA A 81 9.83 -4.63 -12.02
N GLN A 82 8.66 -4.07 -12.29
CA GLN A 82 8.50 -2.70 -12.77
C GLN A 82 8.83 -1.71 -11.65
N TRP A 83 8.32 -1.95 -10.44
CA TRP A 83 8.59 -1.13 -9.26
C TRP A 83 10.10 -1.08 -8.95
N ALA A 84 10.78 -2.21 -8.98
CA ALA A 84 12.22 -2.28 -8.71
C ALA A 84 13.08 -1.43 -9.68
N LYS A 85 12.52 -0.96 -10.79
CA LYS A 85 13.19 -0.08 -11.77
C LYS A 85 12.85 1.39 -11.59
N MET A 86 11.96 1.72 -10.65
CA MET A 86 11.59 3.11 -10.41
C MET A 86 12.73 3.88 -9.72
N PRO A 87 12.82 5.18 -9.96
CA PRO A 87 13.77 6.01 -9.23
C PRO A 87 13.39 6.05 -7.75
N PRO A 88 14.36 6.30 -6.85
CA PRO A 88 14.06 6.58 -5.46
C PRO A 88 13.11 7.78 -5.35
N VAL A 89 12.15 7.70 -4.44
CA VAL A 89 11.25 8.81 -4.12
C VAL A 89 11.84 9.56 -2.93
N GLU A 90 11.96 10.87 -3.07
CA GLU A 90 12.43 11.73 -1.99
C GLU A 90 11.52 11.58 -0.75
N HIS A 91 12.02 11.83 0.43
CA HIS A 91 11.30 11.67 1.71
C HIS A 91 10.85 10.24 2.10
N MET A 92 11.15 9.23 1.28
CA MET A 92 10.96 7.84 1.70
C MET A 92 12.10 7.39 2.60
N LYS A 93 11.75 6.71 3.68
CA LYS A 93 12.74 6.05 4.53
C LYS A 93 13.41 4.91 3.77
N ASP A 94 14.72 4.80 3.92
CA ASP A 94 15.44 3.64 3.42
C ASP A 94 14.98 2.38 4.15
N PHE A 95 14.83 1.29 3.40
CA PHE A 95 14.59 -0.03 3.96
C PHE A 95 15.94 -0.62 4.39
N ASP A 96 16.51 -0.02 5.44
CA ASP A 96 17.80 -0.41 5.97
C ASP A 96 17.72 -1.67 6.86
N ARG A 97 18.87 -2.10 7.33
CA ARG A 97 18.96 -3.28 8.19
C ARG A 97 18.14 -3.13 9.48
N ALA A 98 18.16 -1.97 10.11
CA ALA A 98 17.44 -1.73 11.36
C ALA A 98 15.92 -1.81 11.15
N PHE A 99 15.43 -1.26 10.03
CA PHE A 99 14.03 -1.38 9.65
C PHE A 99 13.64 -2.83 9.35
N LEU A 100 14.48 -3.58 8.62
CA LEU A 100 14.24 -5.00 8.35
C LEU A 100 14.21 -5.84 9.64
N GLU A 101 15.13 -5.60 10.58
CA GLU A 101 15.16 -6.27 11.88
C GLU A 101 13.88 -5.96 12.70
N LEU A 102 13.39 -4.72 12.64
CA LEU A 102 12.12 -4.33 13.25
C LEU A 102 10.94 -5.10 12.64
N GLU A 103 10.82 -5.14 11.33
CA GLU A 103 9.75 -5.87 10.64
C GLU A 103 9.79 -7.38 10.95
N LEU A 104 10.98 -7.97 11.00
CA LEU A 104 11.13 -9.38 11.38
C LEU A 104 10.80 -9.64 12.85
N SER A 105 11.07 -8.68 13.74
CA SER A 105 10.72 -8.83 15.16
C SER A 105 9.20 -8.88 15.37
N ILE A 106 8.42 -8.17 14.56
CA ILE A 106 6.95 -8.22 14.58
C ILE A 106 6.46 -9.64 14.27
N PHE A 107 7.09 -10.31 13.30
CA PHE A 107 6.76 -11.71 13.00
C PHE A 107 7.04 -12.63 14.20
N LEU A 108 8.18 -12.48 14.85
CA LEU A 108 8.53 -13.28 16.03
C LEU A 108 7.57 -13.03 17.19
N GLU A 109 7.33 -11.78 17.53
CA GLU A 109 6.49 -11.39 18.66
C GLU A 109 5.02 -11.82 18.44
N TRP A 110 4.45 -11.52 17.29
CA TRP A 110 3.01 -11.72 17.07
C TRP A 110 2.64 -13.09 16.54
N LEU A 111 3.41 -13.65 15.62
CA LEU A 111 3.09 -14.97 15.08
C LEU A 111 3.70 -16.09 15.93
N VAL A 112 5.00 -16.04 16.21
CA VAL A 112 5.68 -17.15 16.87
C VAL A 112 5.32 -17.20 18.36
N GLU A 113 5.54 -16.12 19.08
CA GLU A 113 5.30 -16.08 20.53
C GLU A 113 3.81 -15.86 20.85
N GLY A 114 3.13 -14.96 20.15
CA GLY A 114 1.75 -14.60 20.44
C GLY A 114 0.73 -15.61 19.93
N PHE A 115 0.81 -16.01 18.67
CA PHE A 115 -0.19 -16.89 18.06
C PHE A 115 0.14 -18.38 18.20
N LEU A 116 1.40 -18.76 17.94
CA LEU A 116 1.84 -20.16 18.04
C LEU A 116 2.26 -20.56 19.45
N GLU A 117 2.37 -19.62 20.38
CA GLU A 117 2.80 -19.83 21.78
C GLU A 117 4.18 -20.51 21.87
N LEU A 118 5.03 -20.32 20.85
CA LEU A 118 6.37 -20.88 20.80
C LEU A 118 7.38 -19.83 21.29
N MET A 119 8.42 -20.29 21.99
CA MET A 119 9.53 -19.40 22.33
C MET A 119 10.45 -19.23 21.13
N ALA A 120 10.89 -18.00 20.85
CA ALA A 120 11.74 -17.69 19.69
C ALA A 120 13.08 -18.45 19.67
N ASN A 121 13.53 -18.95 20.82
CA ASN A 121 14.75 -19.74 20.96
C ASN A 121 14.53 -21.26 20.72
N GLU A 122 13.33 -21.68 20.41
CA GLU A 122 12.99 -23.09 20.11
C GLU A 122 12.93 -23.35 18.59
N LEU A 123 13.17 -22.32 17.77
CA LEU A 123 13.26 -22.38 16.31
C LEU A 123 14.71 -22.43 15.85
#